data_939b5e232e1c1a6944e27c3f20d36442
#
_entry.id   939b5e232e1c1a6944e27c3f20d36442
#
_cell.length_a   1.000
_cell.length_b   1.000
_cell.length_c   1.000
_cell.angle_alpha   90.00
_cell.angle_beta   90.00
_cell.angle_gamma   90.00
#
_symmetry.space_group_name_H-M   'P 1'
#
loop_
_entity.id
_entity.type
_entity.pdbx_description
1 polymer ?
#
loop_
_entity_poly.entity_id
_entity_poly.type
_entity_poly.pdbx_seq_one_letter_code
_entity_poly.pdbx_strand_id
1 'polypeptide(L)'
;MDGYKPILRSLKSTDIEEFIGISRYISTTKGVGGIIKSRVEDFMIWEVLQSGEDSVRVFESNLFRGGYGEQLLCVMKKVKLDSIRAVSLIAKTLKIKSVNIGLCGIKDKASISWQYVTIPANFSGFPQPFKINNFIEVKPFKYVPYKVSPRMLWKNVFKIKIRSPKYNDIELINETIRELSSKGVPNYYGHQRFGITRPITSIVGKLIIKDRLEEAVSAFLSEYSILESSRSREVRRMIAECWNLKWAIESMPKSLVYEVKMMRSLIEDPEDYVKCLRVLPLRLRRLIVESVASEIFNKSLSKIIEEDKFNEVEVGDLVLSVDPLGRVRRERPIMVTERNLKQISEMVKDKKMVVVLPVPGYLSPIPRSSKGEKLLAVMEEEGVTFDDFKVKALPEASTKGSLRPISIPFWSFFVESINDESINIELSLPPSAYATVFLREIMKPDNPLAYIGIGG
;
A
#
# COMPACT_ATOMS: atom_id res chain seq x y z
N MET A 1 25.47 -14.86 16.18
CA MET A 1 24.06 -14.37 16.04
C MET A 1 23.55 -13.67 17.31
N ASP A 2 24.42 -13.06 18.10
CA ASP A 2 24.08 -12.56 19.44
C ASP A 2 23.47 -11.14 19.51
N GLY A 3 23.08 -10.54 18.42
CA GLY A 3 22.64 -9.14 18.41
C GLY A 3 21.17 -8.88 18.07
N TYR A 4 20.50 -9.75 17.32
CA TYR A 4 19.12 -9.53 16.88
C TYR A 4 18.11 -10.16 17.84
N LYS A 5 17.26 -9.34 18.46
CA LYS A 5 16.13 -9.84 19.27
C LYS A 5 14.91 -10.06 18.37
N PRO A 6 14.35 -11.29 18.33
CA PRO A 6 13.14 -11.57 17.55
C PRO A 6 11.96 -10.70 18.01
N ILE A 7 11.22 -10.14 17.05
CA ILE A 7 10.08 -9.22 17.33
C ILE A 7 8.76 -9.91 16.98
N LEU A 8 8.64 -10.47 15.78
CA LEU A 8 7.37 -10.99 15.29
C LEU A 8 6.87 -12.24 16.00
N ARG A 9 7.78 -13.03 16.57
CA ARG A 9 7.45 -14.30 17.24
C ARG A 9 6.55 -14.13 18.46
N SER A 10 6.66 -12.98 19.14
CA SER A 10 5.86 -12.62 20.31
C SER A 10 4.69 -11.71 20.02
N LEU A 11 4.58 -11.20 18.78
CA LEU A 11 3.56 -10.23 18.41
C LEU A 11 2.19 -10.91 18.29
N LYS A 12 1.23 -10.47 19.09
CA LYS A 12 -0.16 -10.92 18.98
C LYS A 12 -0.84 -10.25 17.79
N SER A 13 -1.90 -10.86 17.28
CA SER A 13 -2.70 -10.28 16.20
C SER A 13 -3.29 -8.90 16.55
N THR A 14 -3.61 -8.68 17.82
CA THR A 14 -4.13 -7.42 18.35
C THR A 14 -3.11 -6.29 18.32
N ASP A 15 -1.82 -6.61 18.39
CA ASP A 15 -0.74 -5.64 18.55
C ASP A 15 -0.13 -5.21 17.21
N ILE A 16 -0.55 -5.86 16.10
CA ILE A 16 0.01 -5.59 14.76
C ILE A 16 -0.25 -4.16 14.31
N GLU A 17 -1.42 -3.60 14.61
CA GLU A 17 -1.73 -2.20 14.26
C GLU A 17 -0.82 -1.22 14.99
N GLU A 18 -0.63 -1.41 16.28
CA GLU A 18 0.29 -0.61 17.09
C GLU A 18 1.72 -0.75 16.57
N PHE A 19 2.15 -1.97 16.28
CA PHE A 19 3.48 -2.25 15.74
C PHE A 19 3.76 -1.49 14.43
N ILE A 20 2.79 -1.43 13.50
CA ILE A 20 2.94 -0.69 12.23
C ILE A 20 2.52 0.79 12.34
N GLY A 21 2.22 1.26 13.56
CA GLY A 21 1.92 2.66 13.87
C GLY A 21 0.50 3.12 13.54
N ILE A 22 -0.47 2.21 13.33
CA ILE A 22 -1.88 2.54 13.11
C ILE A 22 -2.63 2.36 14.43
N SER A 23 -2.37 3.19 15.44
CA SER A 23 -2.88 2.96 16.79
C SER A 23 -4.11 3.79 17.14
N ARG A 24 -4.51 4.77 16.34
CA ARG A 24 -5.63 5.67 16.65
C ARG A 24 -6.73 5.63 15.60
N TYR A 25 -7.97 5.79 16.06
CA TYR A 25 -9.14 6.08 15.24
C TYR A 25 -9.43 7.57 15.31
N ILE A 26 -9.96 8.15 14.22
CA ILE A 26 -10.43 9.54 14.22
C ILE A 26 -11.91 9.62 14.54
N SER A 27 -12.68 8.59 14.19
CA SER A 27 -14.11 8.51 14.53
C SER A 27 -14.31 7.92 15.92
N THR A 28 -15.31 8.44 16.64
CA THR A 28 -15.68 8.03 18.00
C THR A 28 -16.80 6.99 18.02
N THR A 29 -17.53 6.84 16.92
CA THR A 29 -18.62 5.87 16.75
C THR A 29 -18.14 4.42 16.94
N LYS A 30 -19.07 3.54 17.31
CA LYS A 30 -18.84 2.09 17.28
C LYS A 30 -18.71 1.61 15.82
N GLY A 31 -17.87 0.63 15.59
CA GLY A 31 -17.77 0.03 14.25
C GLY A 31 -18.88 -1.00 14.00
N VAL A 32 -19.21 -1.22 12.74
CA VAL A 32 -20.18 -2.27 12.36
C VAL A 32 -19.62 -3.69 12.50
N GLY A 33 -18.33 -3.87 12.76
CA GLY A 33 -17.69 -5.19 12.81
C GLY A 33 -17.60 -5.84 11.42
N GLY A 34 -17.67 -7.18 11.42
CA GLY A 34 -17.65 -7.98 10.19
C GLY A 34 -16.26 -8.22 9.61
N ILE A 35 -16.23 -8.91 8.48
CA ILE A 35 -15.00 -9.30 7.76
C ILE A 35 -15.14 -9.04 6.27
N ILE A 36 -14.02 -8.63 5.62
CA ILE A 36 -13.94 -8.48 4.16
C ILE A 36 -13.07 -9.58 3.54
N LYS A 37 -13.15 -9.70 2.19
CA LYS A 37 -12.30 -10.61 1.41
C LYS A 37 -12.44 -12.09 1.79
N SER A 38 -13.55 -12.52 2.40
CA SER A 38 -13.84 -13.94 2.68
C SER A 38 -13.94 -14.73 1.39
N ARG A 39 -14.43 -14.09 0.33
CA ARG A 39 -14.40 -14.58 -1.05
C ARG A 39 -13.77 -13.53 -1.95
N VAL A 40 -13.26 -13.93 -3.10
CA VAL A 40 -12.61 -12.99 -4.03
C VAL A 40 -13.58 -11.94 -4.59
N GLU A 41 -14.85 -12.30 -4.72
CA GLU A 41 -15.95 -11.44 -5.17
C GLU A 41 -16.34 -10.39 -4.15
N ASP A 42 -15.96 -10.57 -2.88
CA ASP A 42 -16.26 -9.60 -1.82
C ASP A 42 -15.41 -8.32 -1.94
N PHE A 43 -14.39 -8.33 -2.82
CA PHE A 43 -13.49 -7.19 -2.97
C PHE A 43 -13.17 -6.95 -4.45
N MET A 44 -13.94 -6.07 -5.06
CA MET A 44 -13.74 -5.64 -6.45
C MET A 44 -13.11 -4.25 -6.47
N ILE A 45 -12.22 -4.00 -7.43
CA ILE A 45 -11.53 -2.72 -7.58
C ILE A 45 -11.33 -2.39 -9.04
N TRP A 46 -11.60 -1.14 -9.41
CA TRP A 46 -11.34 -0.67 -10.76
C TRP A 46 -10.77 0.74 -10.80
N GLU A 47 -10.14 1.06 -11.91
CA GLU A 47 -9.45 2.31 -12.16
C GLU A 47 -10.30 3.27 -12.96
N VAL A 48 -10.25 4.56 -12.60
CA VAL A 48 -10.78 5.65 -13.39
C VAL A 48 -9.63 6.58 -13.76
N LEU A 49 -9.44 6.83 -15.05
CA LEU A 49 -8.40 7.74 -15.54
C LEU A 49 -8.81 9.20 -15.34
N GLN A 50 -7.83 10.12 -15.38
CA GLN A 50 -8.06 11.56 -15.29
C GLN A 50 -8.96 12.10 -16.43
N SER A 51 -8.96 11.43 -17.55
CA SER A 51 -9.83 11.69 -18.69
C SER A 51 -11.29 11.24 -18.48
N GLY A 52 -11.60 10.65 -17.32
CA GLY A 52 -12.94 10.21 -16.94
C GLY A 52 -13.29 8.79 -17.37
N GLU A 53 -12.42 8.10 -18.13
CA GLU A 53 -12.71 6.72 -18.52
C GLU A 53 -12.67 5.78 -17.30
N ASP A 54 -13.80 5.09 -17.09
CA ASP A 54 -13.99 4.05 -16.07
C ASP A 54 -13.68 2.68 -16.67
N SER A 55 -12.78 1.94 -16.07
CA SER A 55 -12.27 0.67 -16.64
C SER A 55 -13.33 -0.43 -16.66
N VAL A 56 -14.29 -0.46 -15.74
CA VAL A 56 -15.39 -1.44 -15.78
C VAL A 56 -16.31 -1.14 -16.93
N ARG A 57 -16.74 0.13 -17.09
CA ARG A 57 -17.62 0.54 -18.18
C ARG A 57 -16.97 0.32 -19.54
N VAL A 58 -15.67 0.63 -19.68
CA VAL A 58 -14.91 0.37 -20.92
C VAL A 58 -14.85 -1.14 -21.18
N PHE A 59 -14.58 -1.94 -20.19
CA PHE A 59 -14.49 -3.40 -20.32
C PHE A 59 -15.83 -4.04 -20.73
N GLU A 60 -16.93 -3.60 -20.12
CA GLU A 60 -18.29 -4.12 -20.37
C GLU A 60 -18.83 -3.69 -21.73
N SER A 61 -18.53 -2.46 -22.17
CA SER A 61 -18.96 -1.97 -23.49
C SER A 61 -18.41 -2.80 -24.63
N ASN A 62 -17.28 -3.48 -24.44
CA ASN A 62 -16.55 -4.27 -25.44
C ASN A 62 -16.30 -3.50 -26.74
N LEU A 63 -16.23 -2.16 -26.66
CA LEU A 63 -16.12 -1.27 -27.81
C LEU A 63 -14.65 -0.87 -28.04
N PHE A 64 -14.13 -1.18 -29.22
CA PHE A 64 -12.87 -0.64 -29.68
C PHE A 64 -13.08 0.68 -30.42
N ARG A 65 -12.47 1.78 -29.91
CA ARG A 65 -12.68 3.15 -30.40
C ARG A 65 -11.67 3.60 -31.47
N GLY A 66 -10.81 2.69 -31.97
CA GLY A 66 -9.75 3.06 -32.93
C GLY A 66 -8.69 3.98 -32.29
N GLY A 67 -8.42 5.12 -32.92
CA GLY A 67 -7.39 6.06 -32.47
C GLY A 67 -6.06 5.87 -33.18
N TYR A 68 -5.00 6.54 -32.72
CA TYR A 68 -3.66 6.46 -33.26
C TYR A 68 -2.60 6.43 -32.15
N GLY A 69 -1.44 5.86 -32.45
CA GLY A 69 -0.31 5.83 -31.53
C GLY A 69 0.40 4.47 -31.50
N GLU A 70 1.54 4.46 -30.84
CA GLU A 70 2.41 3.29 -30.72
C GLU A 70 2.00 2.34 -29.58
N GLN A 71 0.98 2.66 -28.83
CA GLN A 71 0.49 1.87 -27.72
C GLN A 71 -0.99 1.54 -27.91
N LEU A 72 -1.36 0.32 -27.58
CA LEU A 72 -2.75 -0.10 -27.47
C LEU A 72 -3.17 -0.03 -26.01
N LEU A 73 -4.07 0.92 -25.68
CA LEU A 73 -4.70 1.00 -24.38
C LEU A 73 -5.75 -0.10 -24.26
N CYS A 74 -5.60 -0.93 -23.25
CA CYS A 74 -6.48 -2.04 -22.93
C CYS A 74 -6.98 -1.94 -21.50
N VAL A 75 -8.06 -2.66 -21.21
CA VAL A 75 -8.45 -2.98 -19.84
C VAL A 75 -8.16 -4.45 -19.56
N MET A 76 -7.39 -4.69 -18.52
CA MET A 76 -7.10 -6.02 -17.99
C MET A 76 -8.01 -6.29 -16.82
N LYS A 77 -8.88 -7.30 -16.90
CA LYS A 77 -9.56 -7.93 -15.76
C LYS A 77 -8.68 -9.04 -15.22
N LYS A 78 -8.40 -9.03 -13.92
CA LYS A 78 -7.70 -10.14 -13.25
C LYS A 78 -8.46 -10.61 -12.01
N VAL A 79 -8.37 -11.90 -11.71
CA VAL A 79 -9.03 -12.56 -10.58
C VAL A 79 -7.98 -13.32 -9.77
N LYS A 80 -7.91 -13.09 -8.45
CA LYS A 80 -7.04 -13.83 -7.51
C LYS A 80 -5.56 -13.88 -7.92
N LEU A 81 -5.07 -12.82 -8.54
CA LEU A 81 -3.70 -12.70 -9.07
C LEU A 81 -3.14 -11.31 -8.80
N ASP A 82 -1.84 -11.19 -8.50
CA ASP A 82 -1.19 -9.88 -8.40
C ASP A 82 -0.92 -9.26 -9.78
N SER A 83 -0.87 -7.92 -9.84
CA SER A 83 -0.76 -7.20 -11.11
C SER A 83 0.57 -7.44 -11.83
N ILE A 84 1.68 -7.65 -11.10
CA ILE A 84 3.00 -7.87 -11.71
C ILE A 84 3.04 -9.22 -12.40
N ARG A 85 2.50 -10.26 -11.73
CA ARG A 85 2.41 -11.60 -12.31
C ARG A 85 1.46 -11.60 -13.50
N ALA A 86 0.34 -10.87 -13.44
CA ALA A 86 -0.57 -10.72 -14.57
C ALA A 86 0.14 -10.11 -15.79
N VAL A 87 0.86 -9.00 -15.60
CA VAL A 87 1.66 -8.35 -16.65
C VAL A 87 2.73 -9.30 -17.20
N SER A 88 3.39 -10.09 -16.36
CA SER A 88 4.39 -11.07 -16.78
C SER A 88 3.77 -12.18 -17.68
N LEU A 89 2.57 -12.65 -17.34
CA LEU A 89 1.84 -13.63 -18.15
C LEU A 89 1.39 -13.05 -19.49
N ILE A 90 0.87 -11.82 -19.51
CA ILE A 90 0.53 -11.12 -20.75
C ILE A 90 1.78 -10.97 -21.63
N ALA A 91 2.89 -10.51 -21.07
CA ALA A 91 4.14 -10.35 -21.80
C ALA A 91 4.63 -11.66 -22.42
N LYS A 92 4.56 -12.77 -21.66
CA LYS A 92 4.91 -14.11 -22.15
C LYS A 92 4.00 -14.56 -23.30
N THR A 93 2.68 -14.36 -23.16
CA THR A 93 1.70 -14.74 -24.20
C THR A 93 1.92 -13.96 -25.49
N LEU A 94 2.19 -12.66 -25.38
CA LEU A 94 2.43 -11.78 -26.53
C LEU A 94 3.88 -11.80 -27.02
N LYS A 95 4.78 -12.57 -26.37
CA LYS A 95 6.22 -12.66 -26.70
C LYS A 95 6.93 -11.30 -26.67
N ILE A 96 6.55 -10.42 -25.73
CA ILE A 96 7.16 -9.11 -25.51
C ILE A 96 7.81 -9.03 -24.12
N LYS A 97 8.64 -8.02 -23.89
CA LYS A 97 9.22 -7.79 -22.55
C LYS A 97 8.17 -7.13 -21.62
N SER A 98 8.06 -7.60 -20.39
CA SER A 98 7.12 -7.03 -19.40
C SER A 98 7.34 -5.53 -19.15
N VAL A 99 8.59 -5.05 -19.31
CA VAL A 99 8.93 -3.62 -19.20
C VAL A 99 8.23 -2.77 -20.26
N ASN A 100 7.81 -3.35 -21.38
CA ASN A 100 7.11 -2.63 -22.45
C ASN A 100 5.62 -2.45 -22.17
N ILE A 101 5.06 -3.18 -21.19
CA ILE A 101 3.66 -3.02 -20.78
C ILE A 101 3.54 -1.88 -19.75
N GLY A 102 2.66 -0.92 -20.01
CA GLY A 102 2.30 0.14 -19.08
C GLY A 102 1.27 -0.36 -18.08
N LEU A 103 1.31 0.19 -16.85
CA LEU A 103 0.38 -0.13 -15.77
C LEU A 103 0.15 1.11 -14.90
N CYS A 104 -1.11 1.45 -14.60
CA CYS A 104 -1.46 2.61 -13.76
C CYS A 104 -1.20 2.37 -12.28
N GLY A 105 -1.35 1.15 -11.80
CA GLY A 105 -1.12 0.83 -10.39
C GLY A 105 -1.05 -0.67 -10.13
N ILE A 106 -0.62 -1.04 -8.93
CA ILE A 106 -0.66 -2.43 -8.46
C ILE A 106 -1.95 -2.61 -7.67
N LYS A 107 -2.62 -3.73 -7.88
CA LYS A 107 -3.80 -4.13 -7.12
C LYS A 107 -3.56 -5.46 -6.43
N ASP A 108 -4.19 -5.61 -5.28
CA ASP A 108 -4.10 -6.79 -4.43
C ASP A 108 -4.37 -8.10 -5.18
N LYS A 109 -3.76 -9.18 -4.68
CA LYS A 109 -4.00 -10.54 -5.16
C LYS A 109 -5.41 -11.00 -4.82
N ALA A 110 -5.87 -10.78 -3.59
CA ALA A 110 -7.17 -11.23 -3.08
C ALA A 110 -8.31 -10.29 -3.53
N SER A 111 -8.49 -10.12 -4.85
CA SER A 111 -9.51 -9.25 -5.43
C SER A 111 -9.83 -9.62 -6.87
N ILE A 112 -10.97 -9.12 -7.36
CA ILE A 112 -11.25 -8.95 -8.78
C ILE A 112 -10.88 -7.51 -9.13
N SER A 113 -10.08 -7.30 -10.18
CA SER A 113 -9.72 -5.93 -10.54
C SER A 113 -9.72 -5.69 -12.04
N TRP A 114 -10.13 -4.47 -12.43
CA TRP A 114 -10.07 -3.95 -13.79
C TRP A 114 -9.07 -2.80 -13.83
N GLN A 115 -8.01 -2.99 -14.61
CA GLN A 115 -6.87 -2.07 -14.64
C GLN A 115 -6.56 -1.66 -16.07
N TYR A 116 -6.19 -0.40 -16.26
CA TYR A 116 -5.65 0.05 -17.53
C TYR A 116 -4.22 -0.45 -17.72
N VAL A 117 -3.98 -1.04 -18.89
CA VAL A 117 -2.65 -1.44 -19.35
C VAL A 117 -2.43 -0.92 -20.76
N THR A 118 -1.20 -0.58 -21.10
CA THR A 118 -0.82 -0.35 -22.50
C THR A 118 0.13 -1.43 -22.97
N ILE A 119 -0.10 -1.87 -24.19
CA ILE A 119 0.69 -2.88 -24.91
C ILE A 119 1.24 -2.22 -26.18
N PRO A 120 2.52 -2.43 -26.59
CA PRO A 120 3.04 -1.90 -27.85
C PRO A 120 2.16 -2.30 -29.02
N ALA A 121 1.80 -1.36 -29.88
CA ALA A 121 0.88 -1.58 -31.00
C ALA A 121 1.47 -2.41 -32.15
N ASN A 122 2.79 -2.61 -32.16
CA ASN A 122 3.52 -3.35 -33.19
C ASN A 122 3.56 -4.88 -33.00
N PHE A 123 2.84 -5.42 -32.00
CA PHE A 123 2.66 -6.87 -31.96
C PHE A 123 1.68 -7.31 -33.07
N SER A 124 2.00 -8.38 -33.76
CA SER A 124 1.25 -8.86 -34.94
C SER A 124 -0.20 -9.23 -34.56
N GLY A 125 -1.17 -8.57 -35.15
CA GLY A 125 -2.59 -8.90 -35.07
C GLY A 125 -3.48 -7.69 -34.88
N PHE A 126 -4.71 -7.78 -35.36
CA PHE A 126 -5.77 -6.81 -35.06
C PHE A 126 -6.11 -6.87 -33.56
N PRO A 127 -6.42 -5.76 -32.90
CA PRO A 127 -6.72 -5.72 -31.47
C PRO A 127 -8.00 -6.49 -31.15
N GLN A 128 -7.85 -7.75 -30.76
CA GLN A 128 -8.94 -8.62 -30.32
C GLN A 128 -8.86 -8.87 -28.81
N PRO A 129 -10.00 -9.01 -28.12
CA PRO A 129 -10.03 -9.53 -26.76
C PRO A 129 -9.35 -10.88 -26.65
N PHE A 130 -8.56 -11.09 -25.60
CA PHE A 130 -7.94 -12.39 -25.34
C PHE A 130 -7.96 -12.74 -23.84
N LYS A 131 -7.96 -14.04 -23.56
CA LYS A 131 -7.91 -14.61 -22.22
C LYS A 131 -6.63 -15.39 -22.03
N ILE A 132 -6.05 -15.25 -20.82
CA ILE A 132 -4.95 -16.10 -20.37
C ILE A 132 -5.47 -16.87 -19.17
N ASN A 133 -5.80 -18.15 -19.38
CA ASN A 133 -6.47 -18.99 -18.39
C ASN A 133 -7.78 -18.33 -17.86
N ASN A 134 -8.30 -18.81 -16.71
CA ASN A 134 -9.51 -18.28 -16.08
C ASN A 134 -9.27 -17.03 -15.20
N PHE A 135 -8.04 -16.52 -15.17
CA PHE A 135 -7.65 -15.47 -14.22
C PHE A 135 -7.39 -14.12 -14.86
N ILE A 136 -7.15 -14.06 -16.18
CA ILE A 136 -6.83 -12.83 -16.90
C ILE A 136 -7.64 -12.76 -18.19
N GLU A 137 -8.34 -11.64 -18.37
CA GLU A 137 -8.98 -11.26 -19.63
C GLU A 137 -8.53 -9.83 -19.97
N VAL A 138 -8.12 -9.62 -21.21
CA VAL A 138 -7.68 -8.32 -21.72
C VAL A 138 -8.56 -7.90 -22.88
N LYS A 139 -9.12 -6.71 -22.81
CA LYS A 139 -9.93 -6.12 -23.87
C LYS A 139 -9.27 -4.85 -24.40
N PRO A 140 -9.02 -4.72 -25.69
CA PRO A 140 -8.50 -3.50 -26.30
C PRO A 140 -9.56 -2.39 -26.27
N PHE A 141 -9.11 -1.15 -26.11
CA PHE A 141 -10.00 0.01 -26.05
C PHE A 141 -9.72 1.03 -27.17
N LYS A 142 -8.47 1.52 -27.27
CA LYS A 142 -8.06 2.49 -28.27
C LYS A 142 -6.54 2.55 -28.44
N TYR A 143 -6.05 3.02 -29.59
CA TYR A 143 -4.65 3.40 -29.71
C TYR A 143 -4.36 4.73 -29.04
N VAL A 144 -3.18 4.87 -28.45
CA VAL A 144 -2.71 6.07 -27.75
C VAL A 144 -1.21 6.29 -27.99
N PRO A 145 -0.73 7.55 -28.02
CA PRO A 145 0.70 7.85 -28.22
C PRO A 145 1.57 7.68 -26.97
N TYR A 146 0.99 7.27 -25.86
CA TYR A 146 1.68 7.21 -24.58
C TYR A 146 1.53 5.84 -23.91
N LYS A 147 2.48 5.55 -23.04
CA LYS A 147 2.41 4.41 -22.13
C LYS A 147 1.75 4.84 -20.83
N VAL A 148 0.70 4.13 -20.37
CA VAL A 148 0.03 4.46 -19.11
C VAL A 148 0.96 4.33 -17.91
N SER A 149 0.76 5.21 -16.94
CA SER A 149 1.53 5.28 -15.71
C SER A 149 0.63 5.67 -14.53
N PRO A 150 1.10 5.50 -13.29
CA PRO A 150 0.34 5.90 -12.09
C PRO A 150 -0.10 7.37 -12.06
N ARG A 151 0.57 8.24 -12.82
CA ARG A 151 0.22 9.67 -12.92
C ARG A 151 -1.09 9.93 -13.63
N MET A 152 -1.56 8.97 -14.45
CA MET A 152 -2.78 9.12 -15.24
C MET A 152 -4.03 8.66 -14.48
N LEU A 153 -3.84 7.97 -13.36
CA LEU A 153 -4.93 7.51 -12.51
C LEU A 153 -5.54 8.69 -11.76
N TRP A 154 -6.85 8.85 -11.87
CA TRP A 154 -7.60 9.79 -11.04
C TRP A 154 -7.97 9.15 -9.70
N LYS A 155 -8.72 8.04 -9.75
CA LYS A 155 -9.19 7.35 -8.55
C LYS A 155 -9.27 5.84 -8.76
N ASN A 156 -9.30 5.13 -7.64
CA ASN A 156 -9.74 3.75 -7.57
C ASN A 156 -11.16 3.72 -7.01
N VAL A 157 -12.01 2.91 -7.58
CA VAL A 157 -13.34 2.62 -7.07
C VAL A 157 -13.35 1.17 -6.58
N PHE A 158 -13.94 0.98 -5.43
CA PHE A 158 -14.03 -0.32 -4.74
C PHE A 158 -15.49 -0.67 -4.52
N LYS A 159 -15.86 -1.90 -4.83
CA LYS A 159 -17.11 -2.51 -4.39
C LYS A 159 -16.76 -3.61 -3.40
N ILE A 160 -17.23 -3.44 -2.17
CA ILE A 160 -16.80 -4.26 -1.05
C ILE A 160 -18.00 -4.82 -0.34
N LYS A 161 -17.94 -6.11 -0.04
CA LYS A 161 -18.90 -6.79 0.83
C LYS A 161 -18.27 -7.03 2.19
N ILE A 162 -18.87 -6.45 3.23
CA ILE A 162 -18.58 -6.73 4.63
C ILE A 162 -19.52 -7.84 5.05
N ARG A 163 -18.98 -9.01 5.40
CA ARG A 163 -19.77 -10.18 5.83
C ARG A 163 -19.88 -10.25 7.34
N SER A 164 -20.97 -10.84 7.81
CA SER A 164 -21.24 -11.06 9.24
C SER A 164 -20.98 -9.81 10.06
N PRO A 165 -21.57 -8.66 9.72
CA PRO A 165 -21.45 -7.47 10.52
C PRO A 165 -22.06 -7.72 11.90
N LYS A 166 -21.46 -7.10 12.95
CA LYS A 166 -21.98 -7.16 14.32
C LYS A 166 -23.23 -6.29 14.49
N TYR A 167 -23.26 -5.20 13.73
CA TYR A 167 -24.37 -4.24 13.71
C TYR A 167 -24.76 -3.92 12.26
N ASN A 168 -26.02 -4.23 11.90
CA ASN A 168 -26.61 -3.93 10.58
C ASN A 168 -27.33 -2.58 10.63
N ASP A 169 -26.63 -1.57 11.12
CA ASP A 169 -27.21 -0.27 11.43
C ASP A 169 -26.68 0.78 10.43
N ILE A 170 -27.58 1.22 9.55
CA ILE A 170 -27.28 2.27 8.57
C ILE A 170 -27.02 3.62 9.22
N GLU A 171 -27.69 3.91 10.36
CA GLU A 171 -27.49 5.18 11.05
C GLU A 171 -26.10 5.25 11.70
N LEU A 172 -25.63 4.15 12.25
CA LEU A 172 -24.26 4.03 12.76
C LEU A 172 -23.22 4.31 11.67
N ILE A 173 -23.43 3.76 10.46
CA ILE A 173 -22.56 4.04 9.32
C ILE A 173 -22.64 5.52 8.94
N ASN A 174 -23.83 6.07 8.83
CA ASN A 174 -24.05 7.47 8.45
C ASN A 174 -23.42 8.43 9.50
N GLU A 175 -23.48 8.11 10.77
CA GLU A 175 -22.85 8.87 11.83
C GLU A 175 -21.32 8.84 11.67
N THR A 176 -20.74 7.67 11.47
CA THR A 176 -19.31 7.52 11.20
C THR A 176 -18.89 8.34 9.97
N ILE A 177 -19.66 8.28 8.88
CA ILE A 177 -19.38 9.03 7.65
C ILE A 177 -19.49 10.54 7.88
N ARG A 178 -20.42 11.02 8.70
CA ARG A 178 -20.52 12.45 9.08
C ARG A 178 -19.28 12.90 9.87
N GLU A 179 -18.82 12.09 10.84
CA GLU A 179 -17.57 12.39 11.55
C GLU A 179 -16.37 12.44 10.61
N LEU A 180 -16.21 11.43 9.72
CA LEU A 180 -15.12 11.38 8.75
C LEU A 180 -15.17 12.54 7.75
N SER A 181 -16.37 13.00 7.38
CA SER A 181 -16.55 14.16 6.49
C SER A 181 -16.11 15.46 7.14
N SER A 182 -16.35 15.59 8.43
CA SER A 182 -15.99 16.76 9.24
C SER A 182 -14.51 16.76 9.66
N LYS A 183 -14.03 15.63 10.18
CA LYS A 183 -12.69 15.51 10.75
C LYS A 183 -11.62 15.12 9.71
N GLY A 184 -12.01 14.62 8.53
CA GLY A 184 -11.11 13.99 7.58
C GLY A 184 -10.80 12.53 7.92
N VAL A 185 -10.24 11.80 6.97
CA VAL A 185 -9.86 10.39 7.11
C VAL A 185 -8.35 10.30 7.21
N PRO A 186 -7.78 9.75 8.29
CA PRO A 186 -6.33 9.60 8.41
C PRO A 186 -5.74 8.79 7.25
N ASN A 187 -4.67 9.30 6.65
CA ASN A 187 -4.08 8.69 5.48
C ASN A 187 -2.89 7.79 5.83
N TYR A 188 -3.11 6.83 6.73
CA TYR A 188 -2.11 5.84 7.10
C TYR A 188 -1.63 4.99 5.92
N TYR A 189 -0.42 4.45 6.03
CA TYR A 189 0.00 3.31 5.21
C TYR A 189 -0.62 2.03 5.76
N GLY A 190 -1.35 1.31 4.93
CA GLY A 190 -2.01 0.07 5.32
C GLY A 190 -1.06 -1.14 5.45
N HIS A 191 -1.57 -2.25 5.99
CA HIS A 191 -0.83 -3.49 6.26
C HIS A 191 -0.07 -4.04 5.06
N GLN A 192 -0.58 -3.83 3.82
CA GLN A 192 0.10 -4.27 2.59
C GLN A 192 1.50 -3.69 2.43
N ARG A 193 1.77 -2.53 3.05
CA ARG A 193 3.08 -1.89 3.02
C ARG A 193 4.12 -2.66 3.83
N PHE A 194 3.68 -3.33 4.88
CA PHE A 194 4.53 -3.99 5.86
C PHE A 194 4.59 -5.51 5.69
N GLY A 195 3.61 -6.09 5.01
CA GLY A 195 3.38 -7.52 4.84
C GLY A 195 2.19 -7.99 5.68
N ILE A 196 1.12 -8.44 5.01
CA ILE A 196 -0.18 -8.73 5.65
C ILE A 196 -0.07 -9.86 6.67
N THR A 197 0.52 -10.98 6.28
CA THR A 197 0.67 -12.16 7.15
C THR A 197 1.96 -12.16 7.97
N ARG A 198 2.92 -11.35 7.56
CA ARG A 198 4.22 -11.22 8.21
C ARG A 198 4.73 -9.79 8.02
N PRO A 199 4.49 -8.88 8.97
CA PRO A 199 4.89 -7.47 8.87
C PRO A 199 6.41 -7.30 9.10
N ILE A 200 7.21 -7.90 8.21
CA ILE A 200 8.68 -8.01 8.33
C ILE A 200 9.42 -6.86 7.67
N THR A 201 8.78 -6.15 6.72
CA THR A 201 9.54 -5.24 5.83
C THR A 201 10.19 -4.08 6.58
N SER A 202 9.52 -3.48 7.57
CA SER A 202 10.11 -2.39 8.35
C SER A 202 11.20 -2.87 9.30
N ILE A 203 11.11 -4.09 9.84
CA ILE A 203 12.17 -4.70 10.66
C ILE A 203 13.44 -4.86 9.82
N VAL A 204 13.34 -5.54 8.70
CA VAL A 204 14.47 -5.75 7.79
C VAL A 204 14.98 -4.41 7.25
N GLY A 205 14.07 -3.49 6.95
CA GLY A 205 14.41 -2.14 6.50
C GLY A 205 15.26 -1.37 7.52
N LYS A 206 14.88 -1.39 8.81
CA LYS A 206 15.66 -0.76 9.90
C LYS A 206 17.06 -1.34 10.01
N LEU A 207 17.19 -2.66 9.91
CA LEU A 207 18.50 -3.32 9.92
C LEU A 207 19.35 -2.93 8.71
N ILE A 208 18.76 -2.85 7.52
CA ILE A 208 19.48 -2.42 6.30
C ILE A 208 19.96 -0.97 6.39
N ILE A 209 19.11 -0.03 6.81
CA ILE A 209 19.51 1.39 6.90
C ILE A 209 20.54 1.65 8.00
N LYS A 210 20.65 0.74 8.98
CA LYS A 210 21.66 0.75 10.04
C LYS A 210 22.90 -0.07 9.70
N ASP A 211 23.04 -0.51 8.45
CA ASP A 211 24.16 -1.32 7.95
C ASP A 211 24.37 -2.67 8.67
N ARG A 212 23.29 -3.17 9.32
CA ARG A 212 23.26 -4.47 10.03
C ARG A 212 22.80 -5.57 9.07
N LEU A 213 23.57 -5.84 8.01
CA LEU A 213 23.13 -6.64 6.86
C LEU A 213 22.97 -8.12 7.18
N GLU A 214 23.85 -8.69 8.00
CA GLU A 214 23.73 -10.06 8.49
C GLU A 214 22.40 -10.28 9.21
N GLU A 215 22.09 -9.38 10.14
CA GLU A 215 20.86 -9.46 10.90
C GLU A 215 19.62 -9.20 10.02
N ALA A 216 19.73 -8.34 9.01
CA ALA A 216 18.66 -8.11 8.04
C ALA A 216 18.33 -9.39 7.26
N VAL A 217 19.33 -10.11 6.82
CA VAL A 217 19.19 -11.40 6.12
C VAL A 217 18.65 -12.46 7.06
N SER A 218 19.20 -12.55 8.28
CA SER A 218 18.72 -13.47 9.31
C SER A 218 17.24 -13.24 9.63
N ALA A 219 16.84 -11.98 9.90
CA ALA A 219 15.46 -11.62 10.17
C ALA A 219 14.54 -11.96 8.98
N PHE A 220 14.96 -11.65 7.75
CA PHE A 220 14.16 -11.97 6.56
C PHE A 220 13.91 -13.46 6.40
N LEU A 221 14.88 -14.32 6.72
CA LEU A 221 14.78 -15.77 6.56
C LEU A 221 14.09 -16.45 7.74
N SER A 222 14.35 -16.01 8.98
CA SER A 222 14.01 -16.75 10.21
C SER A 222 12.88 -16.16 11.06
N GLU A 223 12.54 -14.86 10.92
CA GLU A 223 11.40 -14.31 11.63
C GLU A 223 10.09 -14.91 11.10
N TYR A 224 9.16 -15.24 11.99
CA TYR A 224 7.85 -15.78 11.65
C TYR A 224 6.74 -15.09 12.43
N SER A 225 5.57 -15.08 11.85
CA SER A 225 4.35 -14.52 12.45
C SER A 225 3.31 -15.61 12.68
N ILE A 226 2.50 -15.46 13.71
CA ILE A 226 1.35 -16.33 13.98
C ILE A 226 0.37 -16.42 12.81
N LEU A 227 0.36 -15.42 11.92
CA LEU A 227 -0.54 -15.33 10.76
C LEU A 227 -0.02 -16.07 9.51
N GLU A 228 1.22 -16.55 9.53
CA GLU A 228 1.74 -17.39 8.44
C GLU A 228 1.19 -18.82 8.52
N SER A 229 1.23 -19.53 7.39
CA SER A 229 0.91 -20.95 7.37
C SER A 229 1.80 -21.74 8.34
N SER A 230 1.28 -22.80 8.95
CA SER A 230 2.03 -23.66 9.89
C SER A 230 3.34 -24.14 9.28
N ARG A 231 3.33 -24.54 8.00
CA ARG A 231 4.53 -24.99 7.29
C ARG A 231 5.58 -23.88 7.15
N SER A 232 5.18 -22.66 6.80
CA SER A 232 6.13 -21.54 6.70
C SER A 232 6.75 -21.20 8.04
N ARG A 233 5.93 -21.18 9.10
CA ARG A 233 6.40 -20.95 10.48
C ARG A 233 7.41 -21.99 10.93
N GLU A 234 7.10 -23.26 10.67
CA GLU A 234 7.98 -24.37 11.06
C GLU A 234 9.35 -24.27 10.41
N VAL A 235 9.39 -24.04 9.08
CA VAL A 235 10.68 -23.91 8.39
C VAL A 235 11.47 -22.70 8.89
N ARG A 236 10.81 -21.55 9.13
CA ARG A 236 11.48 -20.36 9.67
C ARG A 236 11.98 -20.58 11.10
N ARG A 237 11.21 -21.30 11.92
CA ARG A 237 11.62 -21.69 13.27
C ARG A 237 12.88 -22.55 13.23
N MET A 238 12.92 -23.55 12.36
CA MET A 238 14.11 -24.40 12.18
C MET A 238 15.33 -23.62 11.65
N ILE A 239 15.12 -22.65 10.73
CA ILE A 239 16.21 -21.74 10.33
C ILE A 239 16.74 -20.98 11.55
N ALA A 240 15.86 -20.45 12.39
CA ALA A 240 16.23 -19.69 13.56
C ALA A 240 17.04 -20.52 14.58
N GLU A 241 16.69 -21.80 14.76
CA GLU A 241 17.29 -22.69 15.76
C GLU A 241 18.60 -23.33 15.27
N CYS A 242 18.64 -23.74 14.00
CA CYS A 242 19.73 -24.61 13.50
C CYS A 242 20.51 -24.01 12.33
N TRP A 243 20.02 -22.95 11.67
CA TRP A 243 20.60 -22.33 10.47
C TRP A 243 20.94 -23.34 9.35
N ASN A 244 20.18 -24.45 9.27
CA ASN A 244 20.39 -25.46 8.24
C ASN A 244 19.71 -25.06 6.92
N LEU A 245 20.41 -24.24 6.11
CA LEU A 245 19.89 -23.67 4.90
C LEU A 245 19.60 -24.71 3.80
N LYS A 246 20.37 -25.82 3.76
CA LYS A 246 20.15 -26.90 2.77
C LYS A 246 18.81 -27.57 3.01
N TRP A 247 18.56 -27.99 4.25
CA TRP A 247 17.27 -28.56 4.64
C TRP A 247 16.11 -27.57 4.44
N ALA A 248 16.34 -26.32 4.79
CA ALA A 248 15.32 -25.28 4.67
C ALA A 248 14.89 -25.04 3.21
N ILE A 249 15.82 -25.08 2.25
CA ILE A 249 15.52 -24.96 0.81
C ILE A 249 14.56 -26.06 0.34
N GLU A 250 14.78 -27.29 0.78
CA GLU A 250 13.94 -28.43 0.40
C GLU A 250 12.55 -28.38 1.06
N SER A 251 12.49 -27.86 2.28
CA SER A 251 11.27 -27.80 3.11
C SER A 251 10.42 -26.56 2.84
N MET A 252 11.01 -25.51 2.26
CA MET A 252 10.34 -24.21 2.05
C MET A 252 9.16 -24.32 1.09
N PRO A 253 8.01 -23.72 1.39
CA PRO A 253 6.89 -23.65 0.44
C PRO A 253 7.30 -23.05 -0.91
N LYS A 254 6.87 -23.66 -2.01
CA LYS A 254 7.22 -23.25 -3.39
C LYS A 254 6.87 -21.78 -3.71
N SER A 255 5.98 -21.17 -2.96
CA SER A 255 5.60 -19.75 -3.10
C SER A 255 6.66 -18.77 -2.58
N LEU A 256 7.56 -19.22 -1.68
CA LEU A 256 8.58 -18.40 -1.02
C LEU A 256 9.90 -18.44 -1.84
N VAL A 257 9.78 -18.01 -3.09
CA VAL A 257 10.88 -18.09 -4.09
C VAL A 257 12.08 -17.22 -3.70
N TYR A 258 11.85 -16.08 -3.06
CA TYR A 258 12.92 -15.15 -2.68
C TYR A 258 13.75 -15.70 -1.53
N GLU A 259 13.12 -16.30 -0.55
CA GLU A 259 13.80 -16.97 0.55
C GLU A 259 14.73 -18.09 0.05
N VAL A 260 14.23 -18.94 -0.84
CA VAL A 260 15.02 -20.00 -1.46
C VAL A 260 16.23 -19.44 -2.22
N LYS A 261 16.05 -18.36 -2.98
CA LYS A 261 17.15 -17.71 -3.71
C LYS A 261 18.19 -17.10 -2.77
N MET A 262 17.75 -16.46 -1.70
CA MET A 262 18.64 -15.89 -0.68
C MET A 262 19.47 -16.99 0.03
N MET A 263 18.81 -18.07 0.44
CA MET A 263 19.52 -19.22 1.07
C MET A 263 20.55 -19.84 0.13
N ARG A 264 20.26 -19.97 -1.17
CA ARG A 264 21.25 -20.44 -2.16
C ARG A 264 22.44 -19.50 -2.28
N SER A 265 22.19 -18.20 -2.32
CA SER A 265 23.26 -17.18 -2.35
C SER A 265 24.18 -17.28 -1.14
N LEU A 266 23.61 -17.52 0.06
CA LEU A 266 24.38 -17.70 1.30
C LEU A 266 25.15 -19.03 1.35
N ILE A 267 24.68 -20.08 0.68
CA ILE A 267 25.42 -21.35 0.59
C ILE A 267 26.64 -21.18 -0.34
N GLU A 268 26.50 -20.38 -1.41
CA GLU A 268 27.59 -20.06 -2.33
C GLU A 268 28.64 -19.12 -1.69
N ASP A 269 28.15 -18.04 -1.05
CA ASP A 269 28.97 -16.99 -0.43
C ASP A 269 28.41 -16.64 0.96
N PRO A 270 28.84 -17.32 2.03
CA PRO A 270 28.21 -17.20 3.36
C PRO A 270 28.28 -15.82 4.00
N GLU A 271 29.27 -15.00 3.67
CA GLU A 271 29.49 -13.68 4.28
C GLU A 271 29.08 -12.51 3.35
N ASP A 272 28.69 -12.79 2.11
CA ASP A 272 28.25 -11.73 1.19
C ASP A 272 26.74 -11.45 1.34
N TYR A 273 26.40 -10.76 2.44
CA TYR A 273 25.04 -10.35 2.73
C TYR A 273 24.50 -9.30 1.71
N VAL A 274 25.38 -8.52 1.09
CA VAL A 274 25.01 -7.56 0.04
C VAL A 274 24.54 -8.30 -1.20
N LYS A 275 25.29 -9.30 -1.66
CA LYS A 275 24.91 -10.18 -2.78
C LYS A 275 23.61 -10.89 -2.48
N CYS A 276 23.47 -11.43 -1.26
CA CYS A 276 22.27 -12.08 -0.79
C CYS A 276 21.04 -11.17 -0.86
N LEU A 277 21.13 -9.93 -0.38
CA LEU A 277 20.02 -8.96 -0.46
C LEU A 277 19.74 -8.51 -1.90
N ARG A 278 20.76 -8.48 -2.78
CA ARG A 278 20.59 -8.13 -4.20
C ARG A 278 19.87 -9.21 -5.00
N VAL A 279 19.74 -10.44 -4.50
CA VAL A 279 18.86 -11.46 -5.06
C VAL A 279 17.39 -11.01 -5.09
N LEU A 280 16.98 -10.19 -4.12
CA LEU A 280 15.66 -9.58 -4.12
C LEU A 280 15.53 -8.56 -5.26
N PRO A 281 14.38 -8.52 -5.97
CA PRO A 281 14.15 -7.50 -6.99
C PRO A 281 14.35 -6.08 -6.41
N LEU A 282 14.93 -5.17 -7.20
CA LEU A 282 15.18 -3.78 -6.79
C LEU A 282 13.92 -3.12 -6.18
N ARG A 283 12.76 -3.38 -6.76
CA ARG A 283 11.49 -2.85 -6.25
C ARG A 283 11.17 -3.33 -4.83
N LEU A 284 11.47 -4.60 -4.50
CA LEU A 284 11.25 -5.14 -3.17
C LEU A 284 12.26 -4.55 -2.17
N ARG A 285 13.53 -4.41 -2.56
CA ARG A 285 14.55 -3.75 -1.73
C ARG A 285 14.17 -2.31 -1.38
N ARG A 286 13.67 -1.55 -2.36
CA ARG A 286 13.15 -0.19 -2.13
C ARG A 286 11.92 -0.20 -1.21
N LEU A 287 10.98 -1.11 -1.43
CA LEU A 287 9.80 -1.25 -0.57
C LEU A 287 10.21 -1.51 0.88
N ILE A 288 11.21 -2.37 1.11
CA ILE A 288 11.74 -2.69 2.45
C ILE A 288 12.29 -1.44 3.14
N VAL A 289 13.15 -0.67 2.48
CA VAL A 289 13.70 0.58 3.03
C VAL A 289 12.61 1.63 3.24
N GLU A 290 11.75 1.85 2.27
CA GLU A 290 10.66 2.82 2.36
C GLU A 290 9.59 2.43 3.39
N SER A 291 9.49 1.16 3.80
CA SER A 291 8.53 0.74 4.83
C SER A 291 8.92 1.29 6.22
N VAL A 292 10.19 1.51 6.50
CA VAL A 292 10.65 2.20 7.71
C VAL A 292 10.09 3.62 7.77
N ALA A 293 10.25 4.36 6.69
CA ALA A 293 9.70 5.71 6.58
C ALA A 293 8.16 5.73 6.70
N SER A 294 7.49 4.69 6.20
CA SER A 294 6.03 4.54 6.28
C SER A 294 5.57 4.24 7.70
N GLU A 295 6.32 3.45 8.47
CA GLU A 295 6.06 3.18 9.89
C GLU A 295 6.24 4.45 10.73
N ILE A 296 7.33 5.19 10.52
CA ILE A 296 7.58 6.48 11.18
C ILE A 296 6.43 7.46 10.88
N PHE A 297 6.00 7.58 9.62
CA PHE A 297 4.85 8.39 9.24
C PHE A 297 3.57 7.96 9.99
N ASN A 298 3.27 6.66 10.06
CA ASN A 298 2.09 6.15 10.74
C ASN A 298 2.13 6.48 12.25
N LYS A 299 3.25 6.22 12.91
CA LYS A 299 3.44 6.52 14.35
C LYS A 299 3.29 8.01 14.63
N SER A 300 3.88 8.85 13.79
CA SER A 300 3.74 10.30 13.88
C SER A 300 2.29 10.74 13.71
N LEU A 301 1.58 10.19 12.73
CA LEU A 301 0.18 10.50 12.50
C LEU A 301 -0.71 10.07 13.68
N SER A 302 -0.43 8.91 14.28
CA SER A 302 -1.13 8.46 15.50
C SER A 302 -0.93 9.43 16.67
N LYS A 303 0.30 9.92 16.90
CA LYS A 303 0.57 10.94 17.94
C LYS A 303 -0.13 12.28 17.64
N ILE A 304 -0.19 12.70 16.39
CA ILE A 304 -0.91 13.91 15.96
C ILE A 304 -2.41 13.79 16.25
N ILE A 305 -3.01 12.62 16.00
CA ILE A 305 -4.43 12.37 16.29
C ILE A 305 -4.67 12.33 17.82
N GLU A 306 -3.79 11.68 18.57
CA GLU A 306 -3.89 11.57 20.04
C GLU A 306 -3.89 12.93 20.75
N GLU A 307 -3.16 13.91 20.23
CA GLU A 307 -3.09 15.27 20.75
C GLU A 307 -4.15 16.22 20.14
N ASP A 308 -5.11 15.68 19.38
CA ASP A 308 -6.18 16.44 18.69
C ASP A 308 -5.68 17.53 17.72
N LYS A 309 -4.45 17.31 17.18
CA LYS A 309 -3.79 18.24 16.24
C LYS A 309 -4.06 17.93 14.76
N PHE A 310 -4.84 16.91 14.49
CA PHE A 310 -5.05 16.39 13.13
C PHE A 310 -5.77 17.40 12.22
N ASN A 311 -6.76 18.11 12.77
CA ASN A 311 -7.61 19.05 12.01
C ASN A 311 -7.07 20.50 12.02
N GLU A 312 -6.09 20.80 12.84
CA GLU A 312 -5.54 22.15 12.96
C GLU A 312 -4.51 22.42 11.88
N VAL A 313 -4.51 23.64 11.37
CA VAL A 313 -3.42 24.20 10.55
C VAL A 313 -2.65 25.16 11.43
N GLU A 314 -1.37 24.97 11.58
CA GLU A 314 -0.52 25.78 12.45
C GLU A 314 0.71 26.34 11.69
N VAL A 315 1.29 27.40 12.25
CA VAL A 315 2.54 27.97 11.71
C VAL A 315 3.64 26.92 11.72
N GLY A 316 4.34 26.80 10.60
CA GLY A 316 5.37 25.79 10.39
C GLY A 316 4.89 24.52 9.68
N ASP A 317 3.57 24.33 9.51
CA ASP A 317 3.04 23.24 8.70
C ASP A 317 3.47 23.36 7.24
N LEU A 318 3.55 22.21 6.57
CA LEU A 318 3.73 22.12 5.12
C LEU A 318 2.38 21.77 4.48
N VAL A 319 2.03 22.49 3.42
CA VAL A 319 0.79 22.24 2.67
C VAL A 319 1.06 22.10 1.18
N LEU A 320 0.20 21.35 0.49
CA LEU A 320 0.18 21.19 -0.96
C LEU A 320 -1.19 21.54 -1.50
N SER A 321 -1.22 22.08 -2.71
CA SER A 321 -2.47 22.38 -3.41
C SER A 321 -3.18 21.10 -3.86
N VAL A 322 -4.51 21.17 -3.89
CA VAL A 322 -5.39 20.10 -4.40
C VAL A 322 -6.07 20.65 -5.66
N ASP A 323 -6.04 19.87 -6.73
CA ASP A 323 -6.68 20.26 -7.99
C ASP A 323 -8.21 20.01 -7.95
N PRO A 324 -8.99 20.50 -8.93
CA PRO A 324 -10.44 20.31 -8.96
C PRO A 324 -10.90 18.83 -8.98
N LEU A 325 -10.02 17.89 -9.33
CA LEU A 325 -10.27 16.46 -9.25
C LEU A 325 -9.96 15.87 -7.87
N GLY A 326 -9.57 16.69 -6.90
CA GLY A 326 -9.20 16.26 -5.54
C GLY A 326 -7.79 15.67 -5.45
N ARG A 327 -6.93 15.84 -6.48
CA ARG A 327 -5.57 15.28 -6.48
C ARG A 327 -4.58 16.28 -5.92
N VAL A 328 -3.69 15.78 -5.08
CA VAL A 328 -2.59 16.59 -4.55
C VAL A 328 -1.58 16.87 -5.67
N ARG A 329 -1.28 18.14 -5.88
CA ARG A 329 -0.30 18.57 -6.87
C ARG A 329 1.12 18.24 -6.40
N ARG A 330 1.95 17.78 -7.33
CA ARG A 330 3.37 17.50 -7.07
C ARG A 330 4.19 18.75 -7.32
N GLU A 331 4.09 19.70 -6.40
CA GLU A 331 4.78 20.97 -6.44
C GLU A 331 5.63 21.16 -5.17
N ARG A 332 6.32 22.29 -5.08
CA ARG A 332 7.04 22.66 -3.88
C ARG A 332 6.02 22.93 -2.75
N PRO A 333 6.18 22.35 -1.56
CA PRO A 333 5.25 22.62 -0.46
C PRO A 333 5.35 24.09 -0.05
N ILE A 334 4.22 24.63 0.37
CA ILE A 334 4.14 25.96 0.98
C ILE A 334 4.23 25.76 2.50
N MET A 335 5.12 26.53 3.13
CA MET A 335 5.20 26.57 4.59
C MET A 335 4.18 27.59 5.12
N VAL A 336 3.42 27.18 6.11
CA VAL A 336 2.48 28.05 6.82
C VAL A 336 3.26 29.03 7.69
N THR A 337 2.96 30.31 7.57
CA THR A 337 3.53 31.40 8.33
C THR A 337 2.42 32.22 8.99
N GLU A 338 2.71 33.07 9.96
CA GLU A 338 1.70 33.96 10.57
C GLU A 338 0.94 34.78 9.53
N ARG A 339 1.63 35.21 8.45
CA ARG A 339 1.03 36.04 7.40
C ARG A 339 0.00 35.30 6.54
N ASN A 340 0.17 34.01 6.31
CA ASN A 340 -0.68 33.22 5.40
C ASN A 340 -1.59 32.20 6.14
N LEU A 341 -1.47 32.08 7.47
CA LEU A 341 -2.18 31.07 8.27
C LEU A 341 -3.68 31.11 8.05
N LYS A 342 -4.30 32.29 8.13
CA LYS A 342 -5.76 32.43 7.95
C LYS A 342 -6.20 31.96 6.56
N GLN A 343 -5.53 32.45 5.52
CA GLN A 343 -5.84 32.07 4.13
C GLN A 343 -5.67 30.57 3.89
N ILE A 344 -4.55 29.99 4.36
CA ILE A 344 -4.29 28.56 4.18
C ILE A 344 -5.30 27.71 4.96
N SER A 345 -5.68 28.11 6.19
CA SER A 345 -6.69 27.41 6.97
C SER A 345 -8.04 27.37 6.26
N GLU A 346 -8.46 28.46 5.63
CA GLU A 346 -9.66 28.52 4.81
C GLU A 346 -9.53 27.58 3.57
N MET A 347 -8.39 27.62 2.89
CA MET A 347 -8.15 26.76 1.72
C MET A 347 -8.10 25.26 2.08
N VAL A 348 -7.59 24.90 3.24
CA VAL A 348 -7.61 23.51 3.76
C VAL A 348 -9.05 23.10 4.09
N LYS A 349 -9.81 23.95 4.77
CA LYS A 349 -11.24 23.72 5.06
C LYS A 349 -12.05 23.52 3.78
N ASP A 350 -11.76 24.31 2.74
CA ASP A 350 -12.37 24.21 1.41
C ASP A 350 -11.86 23.03 0.57
N LYS A 351 -10.96 22.21 1.12
CA LYS A 351 -10.29 21.08 0.42
C LYS A 351 -9.51 21.50 -0.83
N LYS A 352 -9.10 22.77 -0.93
CA LYS A 352 -8.23 23.30 -1.99
C LYS A 352 -6.74 23.12 -1.67
N MET A 353 -6.42 22.91 -0.40
CA MET A 353 -5.09 22.55 0.09
C MET A 353 -5.19 21.41 1.11
N VAL A 354 -4.08 20.75 1.37
CA VAL A 354 -3.99 19.68 2.36
C VAL A 354 -2.67 19.78 3.13
N VAL A 355 -2.73 19.57 4.44
CA VAL A 355 -1.52 19.46 5.27
C VAL A 355 -0.80 18.17 4.92
N VAL A 356 0.51 18.26 4.75
CA VAL A 356 1.38 17.14 4.42
C VAL A 356 2.46 16.96 5.48
N LEU A 357 2.78 15.70 5.74
CA LEU A 357 3.91 15.34 6.59
C LEU A 357 4.97 14.64 5.73
N PRO A 358 6.27 14.84 6.01
CA PRO A 358 7.31 14.06 5.36
C PRO A 358 7.19 12.57 5.66
N VAL A 359 7.34 11.77 4.60
CA VAL A 359 7.72 10.37 4.69
C VAL A 359 9.23 10.36 4.64
N PRO A 360 9.94 10.04 5.73
CA PRO A 360 11.37 10.31 5.87
C PRO A 360 12.24 9.75 4.75
N GLY A 361 13.27 10.50 4.41
CA GLY A 361 14.33 10.16 3.48
C GLY A 361 15.43 11.22 3.56
N TYR A 362 16.58 10.99 2.95
CA TYR A 362 17.78 11.82 3.13
C TYR A 362 17.67 13.26 2.56
N LEU A 363 16.58 13.62 1.86
CA LEU A 363 16.29 14.98 1.38
C LEU A 363 14.94 15.51 1.88
N SER A 364 14.37 14.92 2.92
CA SER A 364 13.06 15.35 3.43
C SER A 364 13.13 16.73 4.05
N PRO A 365 12.18 17.64 3.74
CA PRO A 365 12.03 18.88 4.47
C PRO A 365 11.53 18.59 5.89
N ILE A 366 11.91 19.42 6.85
CA ILE A 366 11.46 19.31 8.24
C ILE A 366 10.43 20.40 8.50
N PRO A 367 9.16 20.03 8.82
CA PRO A 367 8.16 20.99 9.26
C PRO A 367 8.60 21.63 10.57
N ARG A 368 8.25 22.92 10.77
CA ARG A 368 8.57 23.68 11.99
C ARG A 368 7.36 23.83 12.90
N SER A 369 6.40 22.93 12.77
CA SER A 369 5.14 22.86 13.54
C SER A 369 5.22 21.76 14.58
N SER A 370 4.23 21.72 15.47
CA SER A 370 4.08 20.63 16.46
C SER A 370 4.03 19.25 15.76
N LYS A 371 3.45 19.16 14.55
CA LYS A 371 3.42 17.93 13.76
C LYS A 371 4.82 17.51 13.29
N GLY A 372 5.67 18.50 12.97
CA GLY A 372 7.10 18.26 12.66
C GLY A 372 7.87 17.74 13.87
N GLU A 373 7.59 18.29 15.06
CA GLU A 373 8.19 17.82 16.32
C GLU A 373 7.80 16.37 16.61
N LYS A 374 6.52 15.98 16.37
CA LYS A 374 6.10 14.57 16.51
C LYS A 374 6.85 13.64 15.56
N LEU A 375 7.09 14.07 14.32
CA LEU A 375 7.88 13.29 13.38
C LEU A 375 9.32 13.08 13.90
N LEU A 376 9.96 14.14 14.38
CA LEU A 376 11.33 14.06 14.91
C LEU A 376 11.40 13.20 16.18
N ALA A 377 10.44 13.35 17.09
CA ALA A 377 10.36 12.53 18.30
C ALA A 377 10.21 11.03 17.98
N VAL A 378 9.35 10.68 17.00
CA VAL A 378 9.22 9.28 16.55
C VAL A 378 10.51 8.79 15.91
N MET A 379 11.19 9.61 15.11
CA MET A 379 12.48 9.21 14.53
C MET A 379 13.54 8.95 15.60
N GLU A 380 13.58 9.77 16.65
CA GLU A 380 14.47 9.59 17.80
C GLU A 380 14.13 8.29 18.57
N GLU A 381 12.85 8.05 18.90
CA GLU A 381 12.37 6.83 19.55
C GLU A 381 12.74 5.56 18.77
N GLU A 382 12.68 5.62 17.43
CA GLU A 382 13.06 4.52 16.55
C GLU A 382 14.57 4.44 16.28
N GLY A 383 15.34 5.38 16.82
CA GLY A 383 16.78 5.50 16.60
C GLY A 383 17.16 5.72 15.14
N VAL A 384 16.33 6.40 14.34
CA VAL A 384 16.50 6.59 12.90
C VAL A 384 16.71 8.07 12.58
N THR A 385 17.69 8.37 11.74
CA THR A 385 17.99 9.71 11.21
C THR A 385 17.63 9.82 9.73
N PHE A 386 17.55 11.05 9.21
CA PHE A 386 17.34 11.25 7.76
C PHE A 386 18.50 10.67 6.92
N ASP A 387 19.73 10.76 7.41
CA ASP A 387 20.91 10.25 6.69
C ASP A 387 20.94 8.73 6.58
N ASP A 388 20.33 7.99 7.49
CA ASP A 388 20.23 6.54 7.43
C ASP A 388 19.53 6.06 6.13
N PHE A 389 18.63 6.87 5.58
CA PHE A 389 17.95 6.55 4.32
C PHE A 389 18.86 6.66 3.08
N LYS A 390 20.11 7.10 3.24
CA LYS A 390 21.17 7.01 2.25
C LYS A 390 21.95 5.71 2.47
N VAL A 391 21.37 4.59 2.06
CA VAL A 391 21.86 3.24 2.32
C VAL A 391 23.20 3.01 1.62
N LYS A 392 24.29 2.92 2.38
CA LYS A 392 25.65 2.78 1.84
C LYS A 392 25.85 1.44 1.11
N ALA A 393 25.45 0.35 1.72
CA ALA A 393 25.61 -1.00 1.16
C ALA A 393 24.71 -1.27 -0.06
N LEU A 394 23.54 -0.61 -0.13
CA LEU A 394 22.55 -0.77 -1.20
C LEU A 394 22.12 0.61 -1.73
N PRO A 395 23.00 1.39 -2.38
CA PRO A 395 22.70 2.77 -2.81
C PRO A 395 21.47 2.87 -3.70
N GLU A 396 21.19 1.82 -4.48
CA GLU A 396 20.04 1.71 -5.35
C GLU A 396 18.70 1.59 -4.60
N ALA A 397 18.72 1.28 -3.30
CA ALA A 397 17.56 1.21 -2.41
C ALA A 397 17.37 2.48 -1.57
N SER A 398 18.31 3.44 -1.63
CA SER A 398 18.20 4.72 -0.92
C SER A 398 16.93 5.48 -1.30
N THR A 399 16.32 6.19 -0.33
CA THR A 399 15.13 7.01 -0.58
C THR A 399 15.35 8.47 -0.22
N LYS A 400 14.98 9.35 -1.16
CA LYS A 400 15.01 10.81 -0.95
C LYS A 400 13.95 11.31 0.01
N GLY A 401 12.97 10.45 0.32
CA GLY A 401 11.75 10.83 1.01
C GLY A 401 10.69 11.38 0.07
N SER A 402 9.53 11.63 0.63
CA SER A 402 8.39 12.21 -0.08
C SER A 402 7.50 12.98 0.90
N LEU A 403 6.48 13.66 0.37
CA LEU A 403 5.44 14.29 1.17
C LEU A 403 4.15 13.47 1.02
N ARG A 404 3.46 13.23 2.12
CA ARG A 404 2.18 12.55 2.14
C ARG A 404 1.14 13.38 2.89
N PRO A 405 -0.06 13.59 2.31
CA PRO A 405 -1.19 14.17 3.03
C PRO A 405 -1.47 13.39 4.33
N ILE A 406 -1.67 14.11 5.42
CA ILE A 406 -2.09 13.48 6.68
C ILE A 406 -3.51 12.95 6.62
N SER A 407 -4.39 13.62 5.85
CA SER A 407 -5.75 13.17 5.56
C SER A 407 -5.92 12.76 4.10
N ILE A 408 -6.87 11.87 3.80
CA ILE A 408 -7.24 11.49 2.45
C ILE A 408 -7.91 12.69 1.78
N PRO A 409 -7.36 13.24 0.67
CA PRO A 409 -7.79 14.54 0.13
C PRO A 409 -9.18 14.52 -0.49
N PHE A 410 -9.63 13.37 -1.01
CA PHE A 410 -11.02 13.18 -1.44
C PHE A 410 -11.44 11.71 -1.29
N TRP A 411 -12.73 11.47 -1.11
CA TRP A 411 -13.34 10.17 -1.11
C TRP A 411 -14.86 10.28 -1.36
N SER A 412 -15.46 9.19 -1.79
CA SER A 412 -16.91 9.01 -1.78
C SER A 412 -17.26 7.64 -1.24
N PHE A 413 -18.36 7.56 -0.52
CA PHE A 413 -18.82 6.34 0.14
C PHE A 413 -20.34 6.21 -0.01
N PHE A 414 -20.80 5.03 -0.42
CA PHE A 414 -22.21 4.71 -0.58
C PHE A 414 -22.48 3.32 -0.01
N VAL A 415 -23.57 3.16 0.72
CA VAL A 415 -24.12 1.86 1.07
C VAL A 415 -25.09 1.45 -0.05
N GLU A 416 -24.75 0.39 -0.78
CA GLU A 416 -25.61 -0.13 -1.86
C GLU A 416 -26.75 -0.96 -1.31
N SER A 417 -26.45 -1.81 -0.31
CA SER A 417 -27.45 -2.64 0.36
C SER A 417 -26.96 -3.11 1.73
N ILE A 418 -27.88 -3.33 2.62
CA ILE A 418 -27.64 -3.84 3.96
C ILE A 418 -28.67 -4.95 4.26
N ASN A 419 -28.22 -6.05 4.83
CA ASN A 419 -29.04 -7.14 5.32
C ASN A 419 -28.33 -7.85 6.48
N ASP A 420 -28.99 -8.84 7.10
CA ASP A 420 -28.47 -9.54 8.29
C ASP A 420 -27.13 -10.26 8.05
N GLU A 421 -26.81 -10.62 6.81
CA GLU A 421 -25.59 -11.34 6.48
C GLU A 421 -24.44 -10.45 6.02
N SER A 422 -24.76 -9.26 5.46
CA SER A 422 -23.73 -8.43 4.82
C SER A 422 -24.15 -6.98 4.59
N ILE A 423 -23.13 -6.13 4.50
CA ILE A 423 -23.22 -4.74 4.05
C ILE A 423 -22.42 -4.62 2.75
N ASN A 424 -23.07 -4.16 1.67
CA ASN A 424 -22.41 -3.89 0.40
C ASN A 424 -22.20 -2.39 0.25
N ILE A 425 -20.97 -2.00 -0.04
CA ILE A 425 -20.58 -0.60 -0.16
C ILE A 425 -19.84 -0.34 -1.46
N GLU A 426 -19.94 0.89 -1.95
CA GLU A 426 -19.04 1.47 -2.94
C GLU A 426 -18.20 2.57 -2.30
N LEU A 427 -16.89 2.53 -2.52
CA LEU A 427 -15.91 3.46 -1.98
C LEU A 427 -15.01 3.96 -3.10
N SER A 428 -14.86 5.28 -3.28
CA SER A 428 -13.84 5.86 -4.18
C SER A 428 -12.73 6.52 -3.38
N LEU A 429 -11.47 6.27 -3.78
CA LEU A 429 -10.29 6.83 -3.13
C LEU A 429 -9.25 7.32 -4.15
N PRO A 430 -8.43 8.34 -3.82
CA PRO A 430 -7.30 8.73 -4.64
C PRO A 430 -6.24 7.62 -4.72
N PRO A 431 -5.35 7.68 -5.72
CA PRO A 431 -4.17 6.82 -5.73
C PRO A 431 -3.38 6.94 -4.42
N SER A 432 -2.78 5.84 -3.97
CA SER A 432 -1.99 5.69 -2.74
C SER A 432 -2.78 5.74 -1.41
N ALA A 433 -4.09 6.01 -1.40
CA ALA A 433 -4.92 5.75 -0.24
C ALA A 433 -5.32 4.26 -0.18
N TYR A 434 -5.49 3.76 1.03
CA TYR A 434 -5.79 2.34 1.30
C TYR A 434 -7.25 2.18 1.69
N ALA A 435 -8.01 1.39 0.92
CA ALA A 435 -9.41 1.09 1.25
C ALA A 435 -9.53 0.42 2.63
N THR A 436 -8.57 -0.43 2.99
CA THR A 436 -8.51 -1.07 4.29
C THR A 436 -8.37 -0.07 5.45
N VAL A 437 -7.63 1.03 5.25
CA VAL A 437 -7.50 2.11 6.24
C VAL A 437 -8.81 2.89 6.40
N PHE A 438 -9.53 3.15 5.30
CA PHE A 438 -10.86 3.75 5.35
C PHE A 438 -11.86 2.83 6.07
N LEU A 439 -11.88 1.56 5.70
CA LEU A 439 -12.78 0.55 6.29
C LEU A 439 -12.50 0.31 7.77
N ARG A 440 -11.28 0.51 8.22
CA ARG A 440 -10.92 0.44 9.63
C ARG A 440 -11.79 1.37 10.48
N GLU A 441 -12.05 2.59 10.02
CA GLU A 441 -12.92 3.56 10.70
C GLU A 441 -14.40 3.11 10.74
N ILE A 442 -14.86 2.43 9.68
CA ILE A 442 -16.25 1.95 9.58
C ILE A 442 -16.46 0.65 10.38
N MET A 443 -15.51 -0.26 10.28
CA MET A 443 -15.69 -1.63 10.80
C MET A 443 -15.32 -1.77 12.28
N LYS A 444 -14.19 -1.24 12.72
CA LYS A 444 -13.63 -1.39 14.08
C LYS A 444 -13.91 -2.78 14.65
N PRO A 445 -13.48 -3.86 13.98
CA PRO A 445 -13.81 -5.22 14.38
C PRO A 445 -13.07 -5.61 15.66
N ASP A 446 -13.62 -6.56 16.43
CA ASP A 446 -12.99 -7.10 17.64
C ASP A 446 -11.62 -7.76 17.30
N ASN A 447 -11.52 -8.42 16.14
CA ASN A 447 -10.23 -8.80 15.55
C ASN A 447 -9.79 -7.72 14.55
N PRO A 448 -8.74 -6.95 14.85
CA PRO A 448 -8.30 -5.85 13.98
C PRO A 448 -7.84 -6.30 12.61
N LEU A 449 -7.63 -7.61 12.37
CA LEU A 449 -7.24 -8.13 11.06
C LEU A 449 -8.44 -8.43 10.14
N ALA A 450 -9.66 -8.39 10.65
CA ALA A 450 -10.87 -8.69 9.87
C ALA A 450 -11.08 -7.70 8.71
N TYR A 451 -10.77 -6.41 8.90
CA TYR A 451 -10.89 -5.40 7.84
C TYR A 451 -9.77 -5.47 6.77
N ILE A 452 -8.80 -6.36 6.93
CA ILE A 452 -7.80 -6.65 5.89
C ILE A 452 -8.01 -8.03 5.25
N GLY A 453 -9.01 -8.77 5.70
CA GLY A 453 -9.36 -10.08 5.17
C GLY A 453 -8.61 -11.26 5.83
N ILE A 454 -8.24 -11.13 7.09
CA ILE A 454 -7.65 -12.20 7.92
C ILE A 454 -8.56 -12.39 9.14
N GLY A 455 -8.95 -13.62 9.43
CA GLY A 455 -9.73 -13.92 10.65
C GLY A 455 -11.13 -14.50 10.40
N GLY A 456 -11.35 -15.09 9.21
CA GLY A 456 -12.48 -15.94 8.91
C GLY A 456 -12.13 -17.42 9.00
#